data_01bc0721924cff16e7080989c0c974eb
#
_entry.id   01bc0721924cff16e7080989c0c974eb
#
_cell.length_a   1.000
_cell.length_b   1.000
_cell.length_c   1.000
_cell.angle_alpha   90.00
_cell.angle_beta   90.00
_cell.angle_gamma   90.00
#
_symmetry.space_group_name_H-M   'P 1'
#
loop_
_entity.id
_entity.type
_entity.pdbx_description
1 polymer ?
#
loop_
_entity_poly.entity_id
_entity_poly.type
_entity_poly.pdbx_seq_one_letter_code
_entity_poly.pdbx_strand_id
1 'polypeptide(L)'
;MDELTNPNHFPCNIFVRTWDHYMTCDIKTLQVYETQSSKYLENVTKEHPSKTLKYFAANLPKKSNVLDYGCGPGLSAEYLANLGHSVIAFDASQNMLELVPKHERIKSYQATFDTFSENEIFDGIWASFSLLHAKRRDFPRLLTSIKRALKPDGLFSIGLKLGAGEKRDKLGRRYTFVSQNELDQLLKSSGFNVFDHILGKDVGLDGVMSEWVFAYAKA
;
A
#
# COMPACT_ATOMS: atom_id res chain seq x y z
N MET A 1 -33.81 -22.09 -6.39
CA MET A 1 -34.09 -20.85 -5.69
C MET A 1 -32.79 -20.49 -5.00
N ASP A 2 -32.04 -19.90 -5.76
CA ASP A 2 -31.31 -18.61 -5.82
C ASP A 2 -30.05 -18.58 -4.95
N GLU A 3 -28.99 -19.18 -5.50
CA GLU A 3 -27.60 -18.90 -5.14
C GLU A 3 -27.00 -17.87 -6.13
N LEU A 4 -27.48 -16.64 -6.08
CA LEU A 4 -26.89 -15.53 -6.84
C LEU A 4 -27.03 -14.28 -5.99
N THR A 5 -26.02 -13.97 -5.16
CA THR A 5 -25.62 -12.59 -4.82
C THR A 5 -24.56 -12.61 -3.72
N ASN A 6 -23.33 -12.93 -4.09
CA ASN A 6 -22.17 -12.51 -3.31
C ASN A 6 -21.35 -11.54 -4.19
N PRO A 7 -21.40 -10.22 -3.96
CA PRO A 7 -20.72 -9.22 -4.81
C PRO A 7 -19.19 -9.20 -4.64
N ASN A 8 -18.61 -10.08 -3.83
CA ASN A 8 -17.18 -10.04 -3.47
C ASN A 8 -16.30 -11.10 -4.17
N HIS A 9 -16.83 -11.78 -5.19
CA HIS A 9 -16.06 -12.79 -5.91
C HIS A 9 -15.95 -12.43 -7.39
N PHE A 10 -15.03 -11.52 -7.74
CA PHE A 10 -14.58 -11.37 -9.12
C PHE A 10 -13.27 -12.14 -9.30
N PRO A 11 -13.29 -13.29 -9.97
CA PRO A 11 -12.05 -13.97 -10.32
C PRO A 11 -11.29 -13.13 -11.35
N CYS A 12 -10.04 -12.84 -11.07
CA CYS A 12 -9.10 -12.13 -11.96
C CYS A 12 -8.85 -12.85 -13.31
N ASN A 13 -9.60 -13.92 -13.62
CA ASN A 13 -9.28 -14.85 -14.71
C ASN A 13 -10.16 -14.78 -15.96
N ILE A 14 -11.11 -13.86 -16.07
CA ILE A 14 -11.95 -13.80 -17.30
C ILE A 14 -12.02 -12.35 -17.79
N PHE A 15 -11.44 -12.08 -18.95
CA PHE A 15 -11.39 -10.87 -19.78
C PHE A 15 -10.02 -10.18 -19.90
N VAL A 16 -9.07 -10.88 -20.51
CA VAL A 16 -7.67 -10.41 -20.69
C VAL A 16 -7.47 -9.45 -21.87
N ARG A 17 -8.46 -8.98 -22.62
CA ARG A 17 -8.18 -8.26 -23.88
C ARG A 17 -8.69 -6.84 -24.08
N THR A 18 -9.52 -6.27 -23.18
CA THR A 18 -10.06 -4.91 -23.41
C THR A 18 -9.99 -3.94 -22.22
N TRP A 19 -9.56 -4.38 -21.03
CA TRP A 19 -9.58 -3.57 -19.80
C TRP A 19 -8.21 -3.13 -19.27
N ASP A 20 -7.11 -3.55 -19.90
CA ASP A 20 -5.72 -3.23 -19.50
C ASP A 20 -5.42 -1.71 -19.46
N HIS A 21 -6.25 -0.88 -20.07
CA HIS A 21 -6.08 0.57 -20.08
C HIS A 21 -6.62 1.28 -18.84
N TYR A 22 -7.50 0.64 -18.08
CA TYR A 22 -8.23 1.26 -16.96
C TYR A 22 -7.86 0.70 -15.59
N MET A 23 -7.17 -0.44 -15.49
CA MET A 23 -6.80 -1.03 -14.21
C MET A 23 -5.39 -0.62 -13.76
N THR A 24 -5.27 -0.24 -12.48
CA THR A 24 -3.95 0.03 -11.87
C THR A 24 -3.19 -1.24 -11.52
N CYS A 25 -3.89 -2.38 -11.40
CA CYS A 25 -3.27 -3.66 -11.08
C CYS A 25 -2.41 -4.15 -12.25
N ASP A 26 -1.10 -4.27 -12.01
CA ASP A 26 -0.16 -4.86 -12.97
C ASP A 26 -0.09 -6.38 -12.76
N ILE A 27 -0.65 -7.13 -13.70
CA ILE A 27 -0.77 -8.60 -13.61
C ILE A 27 0.59 -9.28 -13.39
N LYS A 28 1.66 -8.83 -14.05
CA LYS A 28 2.99 -9.41 -13.86
C LYS A 28 3.53 -9.17 -12.45
N THR A 29 3.31 -7.99 -11.92
CA THR A 29 3.65 -7.66 -10.53
C THR A 29 2.88 -8.54 -9.55
N LEU A 30 1.56 -8.69 -9.75
CA LEU A 30 0.73 -9.54 -8.93
C LEU A 30 1.20 -11.00 -8.96
N GLN A 31 1.49 -11.56 -10.14
CA GLN A 31 2.00 -12.92 -10.28
C GLN A 31 3.30 -13.16 -9.49
N VAL A 32 4.20 -12.18 -9.43
CA VAL A 32 5.42 -12.30 -8.63
C VAL A 32 5.09 -12.40 -7.15
N TYR A 33 4.19 -11.57 -6.64
CA TYR A 33 3.78 -11.62 -5.23
C TYR A 33 2.99 -12.88 -4.89
N GLU A 34 2.14 -13.37 -5.81
CA GLU A 34 1.45 -14.65 -5.64
C GLU A 34 2.45 -15.82 -5.54
N THR A 35 3.51 -15.83 -6.34
CA THR A 35 4.44 -16.96 -6.39
C THR A 35 5.61 -16.86 -5.40
N GLN A 36 5.90 -15.68 -4.86
CA GLN A 36 7.06 -15.43 -4.00
C GLN A 36 6.68 -14.84 -2.63
N SER A 37 5.43 -15.02 -2.19
CA SER A 37 4.93 -14.45 -0.93
C SER A 37 5.75 -14.86 0.30
N SER A 38 6.13 -16.14 0.43
CA SER A 38 6.96 -16.64 1.53
C SER A 38 8.35 -16.01 1.54
N LYS A 39 9.01 -15.93 0.38
CA LYS A 39 10.32 -15.29 0.25
C LYS A 39 10.26 -13.79 0.56
N TYR A 40 9.16 -13.14 0.17
CA TYR A 40 8.93 -11.74 0.51
C TYR A 40 8.79 -11.55 2.03
N LEU A 41 8.01 -12.41 2.69
CA LEU A 41 7.86 -12.40 4.14
C LEU A 41 9.20 -12.51 4.85
N GLU A 42 10.06 -13.48 4.47
CA GLU A 42 11.40 -13.65 5.02
C GLU A 42 12.26 -12.39 4.93
N ASN A 43 12.15 -11.65 3.80
CA ASN A 43 12.91 -10.43 3.62
C ASN A 43 12.41 -9.28 4.50
N VAL A 44 11.09 -9.06 4.56
CA VAL A 44 10.52 -7.91 5.29
C VAL A 44 10.52 -8.12 6.81
N THR A 45 10.61 -9.35 7.29
CA THR A 45 10.66 -9.67 8.72
C THR A 45 11.98 -9.23 9.36
N LYS A 46 13.08 -9.17 8.61
CA LYS A 46 14.43 -8.91 9.14
C LYS A 46 14.56 -7.56 9.87
N GLU A 47 13.82 -6.55 9.46
CA GLU A 47 13.89 -5.19 10.02
C GLU A 47 12.52 -4.70 10.55
N HIS A 48 11.63 -5.63 10.86
CA HIS A 48 10.30 -5.29 11.35
C HIS A 48 10.26 -5.18 12.89
N PRO A 49 9.57 -4.17 13.48
CA PRO A 49 8.97 -3.00 12.83
C PRO A 49 10.01 -1.96 12.42
N SER A 50 9.89 -1.44 11.19
CA SER A 50 10.81 -0.43 10.66
C SER A 50 10.75 0.90 11.44
N LYS A 51 11.81 1.70 11.32
CA LYS A 51 11.82 3.06 11.90
C LYS A 51 10.69 3.95 11.37
N THR A 52 10.35 3.78 10.09
CA THR A 52 9.29 4.53 9.41
C THR A 52 7.91 4.16 9.96
N LEU A 53 7.63 2.88 10.21
CA LEU A 53 6.39 2.42 10.82
C LEU A 53 6.27 2.88 12.28
N LYS A 54 7.35 2.82 13.05
CA LYS A 54 7.38 3.34 14.43
C LYS A 54 7.07 4.83 14.47
N TYR A 55 7.64 5.60 13.54
CA TYR A 55 7.36 7.03 13.42
C TYR A 55 5.90 7.31 13.06
N PHE A 56 5.34 6.57 12.09
CA PHE A 56 3.93 6.67 11.75
C PHE A 56 3.04 6.39 12.97
N ALA A 57 3.27 5.27 13.66
CA ALA A 57 2.49 4.88 14.84
C ALA A 57 2.57 5.90 15.98
N ALA A 58 3.74 6.51 16.20
CA ALA A 58 3.93 7.55 17.22
C ALA A 58 3.17 8.85 16.93
N ASN A 59 2.82 9.11 15.68
CA ASN A 59 2.04 10.28 15.26
C ASN A 59 0.53 10.01 15.12
N LEU A 60 0.06 8.79 15.43
CA LEU A 60 -1.36 8.45 15.45
C LEU A 60 -1.98 8.76 16.82
N PRO A 61 -3.23 9.19 16.88
CA PRO A 61 -4.01 9.16 18.11
C PRO A 61 -4.12 7.73 18.67
N LYS A 62 -4.30 7.59 19.96
CA LYS A 62 -4.54 6.28 20.59
C LYS A 62 -5.84 5.66 20.06
N LYS A 63 -5.85 4.34 19.86
CA LYS A 63 -7.02 3.56 19.40
C LYS A 63 -7.59 4.05 18.05
N SER A 64 -6.70 4.45 17.13
CA SER A 64 -7.06 4.89 15.79
C SER A 64 -7.63 3.76 14.93
N ASN A 65 -8.46 4.13 13.95
CA ASN A 65 -8.79 3.29 12.81
C ASN A 65 -7.75 3.51 11.72
N VAL A 66 -7.00 2.47 11.37
CA VAL A 66 -5.87 2.57 10.44
C VAL A 66 -6.11 1.66 9.23
N LEU A 67 -5.75 2.15 8.06
CA LEU A 67 -5.68 1.35 6.84
C LEU A 67 -4.23 1.00 6.52
N ASP A 68 -3.94 -0.28 6.33
CA ASP A 68 -2.71 -0.78 5.70
C ASP A 68 -2.99 -1.00 4.21
N TYR A 69 -2.51 -0.05 3.38
CA TYR A 69 -2.85 0.09 1.96
C TYR A 69 -1.88 -0.69 1.08
N GLY A 70 -2.26 -1.90 0.66
CA GLY A 70 -1.37 -2.86 0.03
C GLY A 70 -0.47 -3.50 1.08
N CYS A 71 -1.10 -4.24 2.01
CA CYS A 71 -0.50 -4.69 3.27
C CYS A 71 0.55 -5.80 3.11
N GLY A 72 0.62 -6.45 1.93
CA GLY A 72 1.44 -7.64 1.78
C GLY A 72 1.12 -8.69 2.85
N PRO A 73 2.13 -9.27 3.55
CA PRO A 73 1.90 -10.29 4.58
C PRO A 73 1.40 -9.74 5.92
N GLY A 74 1.02 -8.46 6.01
CA GLY A 74 0.32 -7.87 7.14
C GLY A 74 1.17 -7.57 8.38
N LEU A 75 2.50 -7.57 8.29
CA LEU A 75 3.36 -7.28 9.45
C LEU A 75 3.11 -5.88 10.02
N SER A 76 2.90 -4.87 9.16
CA SER A 76 2.57 -3.51 9.62
C SER A 76 1.21 -3.47 10.31
N ALA A 77 0.23 -4.18 9.76
CA ALA A 77 -1.09 -4.31 10.37
C ALA A 77 -1.00 -4.96 11.76
N GLU A 78 -0.21 -6.03 11.91
CA GLU A 78 0.01 -6.70 13.20
C GLU A 78 0.66 -5.77 14.22
N TYR A 79 1.72 -5.06 13.84
CA TYR A 79 2.38 -4.11 14.73
C TYR A 79 1.42 -3.02 15.23
N LEU A 80 0.64 -2.43 14.34
CA LEU A 80 -0.35 -1.40 14.69
C LEU A 80 -1.48 -1.95 15.57
N ALA A 81 -1.96 -3.16 15.29
CA ALA A 81 -2.97 -3.83 16.11
C ALA A 81 -2.48 -4.14 17.53
N ASN A 82 -1.21 -4.57 17.68
CA ASN A 82 -0.56 -4.79 18.98
C ASN A 82 -0.40 -3.49 19.79
N LEU A 83 -0.35 -2.32 19.13
CA LEU A 83 -0.40 -1.01 19.79
C LEU A 83 -1.82 -0.58 20.18
N GLY A 84 -2.85 -1.39 19.87
CA GLY A 84 -4.24 -1.15 20.23
C GLY A 84 -5.06 -0.40 19.19
N HIS A 85 -4.55 -0.23 17.95
CA HIS A 85 -5.30 0.33 16.83
C HIS A 85 -6.24 -0.72 16.22
N SER A 86 -7.35 -0.29 15.63
CA SER A 86 -8.17 -1.13 14.74
C SER A 86 -7.64 -1.01 13.33
N VAL A 87 -7.30 -2.12 12.70
CA VAL A 87 -6.63 -2.11 11.39
C VAL A 87 -7.49 -2.80 10.34
N ILE A 88 -7.72 -2.09 9.25
CA ILE A 88 -8.18 -2.67 7.99
C ILE A 88 -6.96 -2.83 7.10
N ALA A 89 -6.80 -3.99 6.48
CA ALA A 89 -5.68 -4.30 5.61
C ALA A 89 -6.19 -4.88 4.29
N PHE A 90 -5.68 -4.42 3.16
CA PHE A 90 -5.98 -5.07 1.90
C PHE A 90 -4.74 -5.27 1.04
N ASP A 91 -4.77 -6.30 0.22
CA ASP A 91 -3.79 -6.55 -0.83
C ASP A 91 -4.47 -7.16 -2.05
N ALA A 92 -3.85 -7.02 -3.22
CA ALA A 92 -4.33 -7.64 -4.44
C ALA A 92 -3.97 -9.13 -4.50
N SER A 93 -2.91 -9.55 -3.80
CA SER A 93 -2.43 -10.92 -3.73
C SER A 93 -3.15 -11.70 -2.65
N GLN A 94 -3.83 -12.78 -3.04
CA GLN A 94 -4.45 -13.70 -2.09
C GLN A 94 -3.40 -14.42 -1.24
N ASN A 95 -2.29 -14.84 -1.85
CA ASN A 95 -1.21 -15.53 -1.12
C ASN A 95 -0.49 -14.62 -0.10
N MET A 96 -0.50 -13.30 -0.31
CA MET A 96 -0.06 -12.35 0.73
C MET A 96 -1.05 -12.29 1.88
N LEU A 97 -2.34 -12.23 1.59
CA LEU A 97 -3.39 -12.15 2.62
C LEU A 97 -3.47 -13.41 3.50
N GLU A 98 -3.14 -14.58 2.97
CA GLU A 98 -3.06 -15.82 3.73
C GLU A 98 -1.94 -15.80 4.79
N LEU A 99 -0.95 -14.93 4.63
CA LEU A 99 0.14 -14.72 5.58
C LEU A 99 -0.19 -13.68 6.66
N VAL A 100 -1.29 -12.91 6.49
CA VAL A 100 -1.69 -11.89 7.48
C VAL A 100 -2.00 -12.55 8.82
N PRO A 101 -1.34 -12.13 9.92
CA PRO A 101 -1.58 -12.71 11.23
C PRO A 101 -3.04 -12.58 11.66
N LYS A 102 -3.59 -13.64 12.26
CA LYS A 102 -4.92 -13.61 12.86
C LYS A 102 -4.88 -12.79 14.15
N HIS A 103 -5.61 -11.70 14.17
CA HIS A 103 -5.68 -10.79 15.32
C HIS A 103 -7.08 -10.17 15.40
N GLU A 104 -7.64 -10.04 16.60
CA GLU A 104 -9.01 -9.51 16.81
C GLU A 104 -9.23 -8.09 16.27
N ARG A 105 -8.16 -7.30 16.18
CA ARG A 105 -8.17 -5.92 15.69
C ARG A 105 -7.79 -5.77 14.21
N ILE A 106 -7.55 -6.87 13.49
CA ILE A 106 -7.22 -6.85 12.06
C ILE A 106 -8.38 -7.44 11.26
N LYS A 107 -8.82 -6.69 10.26
CA LYS A 107 -9.71 -7.19 9.21
C LYS A 107 -8.97 -7.08 7.88
N SER A 108 -8.74 -8.22 7.22
CA SER A 108 -8.08 -8.25 5.91
C SER A 108 -9.02 -8.74 4.83
N TYR A 109 -8.87 -8.19 3.61
CA TYR A 109 -9.64 -8.60 2.44
C TYR A 109 -8.88 -8.36 1.14
N GLN A 110 -9.23 -9.11 0.10
CA GLN A 110 -8.64 -8.94 -1.23
C GLN A 110 -9.25 -7.75 -1.95
N ALA A 111 -8.41 -6.81 -2.38
CA ALA A 111 -8.80 -5.66 -3.19
C ALA A 111 -7.64 -5.12 -4.00
N THR A 112 -7.95 -4.39 -5.05
CA THR A 112 -6.99 -3.57 -5.81
C THR A 112 -7.16 -2.10 -5.44
N PHE A 113 -6.21 -1.26 -5.86
CA PHE A 113 -6.33 0.19 -5.69
C PHE A 113 -7.57 0.79 -6.37
N ASP A 114 -8.08 0.13 -7.43
CA ASP A 114 -9.25 0.60 -8.18
C ASP A 114 -10.57 0.29 -7.48
N THR A 115 -10.61 -0.77 -6.67
CA THR A 115 -11.82 -1.19 -5.95
C THR A 115 -11.93 -0.56 -4.56
N PHE A 116 -10.86 0.11 -4.10
CA PHE A 116 -10.87 0.83 -2.82
C PHE A 116 -11.74 2.10 -2.91
N SER A 117 -12.76 2.18 -2.06
CA SER A 117 -13.68 3.33 -2.02
C SER A 117 -14.25 3.52 -0.62
N GLU A 118 -13.58 4.35 0.19
CA GLU A 118 -13.99 4.69 1.55
C GLU A 118 -14.10 6.22 1.68
N ASN A 119 -14.78 6.68 2.73
CA ASN A 119 -14.99 8.10 2.98
C ASN A 119 -14.90 8.43 4.47
N GLU A 120 -13.91 9.22 4.86
CA GLU A 120 -13.73 9.81 6.21
C GLU A 120 -13.81 8.81 7.38
N ILE A 121 -13.25 7.61 7.22
CA ILE A 121 -13.30 6.59 8.28
C ILE A 121 -11.95 6.32 8.96
N PHE A 122 -10.81 6.70 8.32
CA PHE A 122 -9.50 6.40 8.85
C PHE A 122 -8.85 7.59 9.54
N ASP A 123 -8.27 7.35 10.72
CA ASP A 123 -7.41 8.30 11.41
C ASP A 123 -5.99 8.28 10.82
N GLY A 124 -5.61 7.17 10.19
CA GLY A 124 -4.33 7.02 9.50
C GLY A 124 -4.37 6.03 8.34
N ILE A 125 -3.60 6.31 7.29
CA ILE A 125 -3.37 5.39 6.16
C ILE A 125 -1.87 5.19 5.98
N TRP A 126 -1.45 3.94 5.99
CA TRP A 126 -0.08 3.49 5.78
C TRP A 126 0.04 2.82 4.42
N ALA A 127 0.83 3.39 3.50
CA ALA A 127 1.05 2.87 2.15
C ALA A 127 2.56 2.63 1.94
N SER A 128 3.05 1.51 2.44
CA SER A 128 4.48 1.16 2.43
C SER A 128 4.83 0.39 1.16
N PHE A 129 5.51 1.02 0.22
CA PHE A 129 5.99 0.40 -1.01
C PHE A 129 4.91 -0.35 -1.82
N SER A 130 3.66 0.05 -1.68
CA SER A 130 2.53 -0.51 -2.44
C SER A 130 2.24 0.33 -3.69
N LEU A 131 2.04 1.64 -3.54
CA LEU A 131 1.69 2.54 -4.64
C LEU A 131 2.76 2.66 -5.72
N LEU A 132 4.01 2.30 -5.43
CA LEU A 132 5.07 2.27 -6.45
C LEU A 132 4.79 1.28 -7.60
N HIS A 133 3.83 0.37 -7.44
CA HIS A 133 3.40 -0.55 -8.49
C HIS A 133 2.29 0.03 -9.40
N ALA A 134 1.70 1.16 -9.03
CA ALA A 134 0.76 1.89 -9.87
C ALA A 134 1.48 2.64 -11.02
N LYS A 135 0.77 2.90 -12.11
CA LYS A 135 1.28 3.78 -13.16
C LYS A 135 1.34 5.22 -12.65
N ARG A 136 2.36 5.97 -13.06
CA ARG A 136 2.54 7.39 -12.70
C ARG A 136 1.26 8.21 -12.94
N ARG A 137 0.61 8.02 -14.08
CA ARG A 137 -0.63 8.73 -14.45
C ARG A 137 -1.80 8.49 -13.49
N ASP A 138 -1.77 7.40 -12.71
CA ASP A 138 -2.85 7.02 -11.80
C ASP A 138 -2.68 7.65 -10.40
N PHE A 139 -1.49 8.16 -10.05
CA PHE A 139 -1.21 8.74 -8.74
C PHE A 139 -2.20 9.83 -8.31
N PRO A 140 -2.54 10.84 -9.15
CA PRO A 140 -3.48 11.87 -8.72
C PRO A 140 -4.83 11.30 -8.29
N ARG A 141 -5.37 10.35 -9.04
CA ARG A 141 -6.64 9.69 -8.72
C ARG A 141 -6.56 8.86 -7.44
N LEU A 142 -5.48 8.09 -7.28
CA LEU A 142 -5.27 7.26 -6.10
C LEU A 142 -5.08 8.09 -4.84
N LEU A 143 -4.29 9.15 -4.91
CA LEU A 143 -4.09 10.09 -3.79
C LEU A 143 -5.39 10.80 -3.41
N THR A 144 -6.22 11.20 -4.39
CA THR A 144 -7.55 11.76 -4.12
C THR A 144 -8.45 10.76 -3.39
N SER A 145 -8.43 9.47 -3.80
CA SER A 145 -9.20 8.42 -3.12
C SER A 145 -8.71 8.19 -1.69
N ILE A 146 -7.40 8.17 -1.47
CA ILE A 146 -6.79 8.05 -0.15
C ILE A 146 -7.16 9.23 0.75
N LYS A 147 -7.06 10.46 0.21
CA LYS A 147 -7.45 11.66 0.96
C LYS A 147 -8.92 11.63 1.39
N ARG A 148 -9.80 11.23 0.49
CA ARG A 148 -11.24 11.11 0.80
C ARG A 148 -11.51 10.08 1.91
N ALA A 149 -10.73 9.00 1.99
CA ALA A 149 -10.90 7.96 3.00
C ALA A 149 -10.39 8.38 4.39
N LEU A 150 -9.50 9.38 4.46
CA LEU A 150 -9.02 9.94 5.71
C LEU A 150 -10.06 10.90 6.31
N LYS A 151 -10.14 10.88 7.63
CA LYS A 151 -10.82 11.94 8.39
C LYS A 151 -10.07 13.27 8.23
N PRO A 152 -10.71 14.41 8.51
CA PRO A 152 -10.01 15.70 8.62
C PRO A 152 -8.79 15.57 9.55
N ASP A 153 -7.65 16.13 9.15
CA ASP A 153 -6.35 16.01 9.84
C ASP A 153 -5.81 14.58 10.00
N GLY A 154 -6.39 13.62 9.32
CA GLY A 154 -5.91 12.23 9.29
C GLY A 154 -4.48 12.12 8.79
N LEU A 155 -3.73 11.15 9.31
CA LEU A 155 -2.32 10.95 8.98
C LEU A 155 -2.17 10.05 7.75
N PHE A 156 -1.44 10.51 6.75
CA PHE A 156 -1.03 9.70 5.60
C PHE A 156 0.48 9.48 5.60
N SER A 157 0.90 8.23 5.35
CA SER A 157 2.30 7.94 5.07
C SER A 157 2.43 7.11 3.80
N ILE A 158 3.34 7.52 2.93
CA ILE A 158 3.62 6.85 1.67
C ILE A 158 5.12 6.59 1.51
N GLY A 159 5.49 5.31 1.26
CA GLY A 159 6.85 4.90 0.97
C GLY A 159 7.02 4.57 -0.51
N LEU A 160 7.97 5.24 -1.19
CA LEU A 160 8.29 5.05 -2.60
C LEU A 160 9.79 4.93 -2.82
N LYS A 161 10.20 4.30 -3.92
CA LYS A 161 11.59 4.27 -4.37
C LYS A 161 11.95 5.57 -5.09
N LEU A 162 13.12 6.11 -4.74
CA LEU A 162 13.68 7.28 -5.41
C LEU A 162 14.27 6.93 -6.76
N GLY A 163 14.12 7.85 -7.72
CA GLY A 163 14.62 7.71 -9.08
C GLY A 163 13.76 8.43 -10.11
N ALA A 164 13.80 7.96 -11.35
CA ALA A 164 13.05 8.56 -12.45
C ALA A 164 12.41 7.49 -13.35
N GLY A 165 11.23 7.83 -13.87
CA GLY A 165 10.51 7.02 -14.85
C GLY A 165 9.79 5.81 -14.26
N GLU A 166 9.37 4.93 -15.16
CA GLU A 166 8.73 3.67 -14.87
C GLU A 166 9.57 2.54 -15.43
N LYS A 167 9.87 1.52 -14.64
CA LYS A 167 10.72 0.39 -15.04
C LYS A 167 10.16 -0.92 -14.48
N ARG A 168 10.59 -2.04 -15.07
CA ARG A 168 10.44 -3.34 -14.44
C ARG A 168 11.75 -3.75 -13.77
N ASP A 169 11.64 -4.37 -12.62
CA ASP A 169 12.79 -5.00 -11.96
C ASP A 169 13.13 -6.37 -12.62
N LYS A 170 14.16 -7.02 -12.09
CA LYS A 170 14.61 -8.32 -12.58
C LYS A 170 13.56 -9.44 -12.47
N LEU A 171 12.59 -9.29 -11.57
CA LEU A 171 11.49 -10.22 -11.37
C LEU A 171 10.28 -9.90 -12.28
N GLY A 172 10.31 -8.77 -12.98
CA GLY A 172 9.23 -8.31 -13.85
C GLY A 172 8.20 -7.40 -13.19
N ARG A 173 8.36 -7.06 -11.88
CA ARG A 173 7.46 -6.14 -11.19
C ARG A 173 7.61 -4.72 -11.73
N ARG A 174 6.49 -4.03 -11.94
CA ARG A 174 6.49 -2.61 -12.30
C ARG A 174 6.89 -1.76 -11.11
N TYR A 175 7.70 -0.76 -11.37
CA TYR A 175 8.06 0.30 -10.43
C TYR A 175 7.91 1.67 -11.08
N THR A 176 7.20 2.55 -10.41
CA THR A 176 7.19 3.99 -10.66
C THR A 176 8.10 4.63 -9.64
N PHE A 177 9.20 5.23 -10.14
CA PHE A 177 10.17 5.94 -9.32
C PHE A 177 9.82 7.43 -9.30
N VAL A 178 10.07 8.10 -8.20
CA VAL A 178 9.83 9.54 -8.05
C VAL A 178 11.06 10.22 -7.47
N SER A 179 11.23 11.52 -7.73
CA SER A 179 12.07 12.35 -6.87
C SER A 179 11.29 12.79 -5.63
N GLN A 180 11.96 13.18 -4.56
CA GLN A 180 11.30 13.72 -3.37
C GLN A 180 10.43 14.94 -3.73
N ASN A 181 10.96 15.86 -4.53
CA ASN A 181 10.22 17.05 -4.97
C ASN A 181 8.96 16.70 -5.77
N GLU A 182 9.04 15.69 -6.65
CA GLU A 182 7.87 15.21 -7.39
C GLU A 182 6.82 14.62 -6.46
N LEU A 183 7.22 13.82 -5.46
CA LEU A 183 6.31 13.27 -4.47
C LEU A 183 5.59 14.40 -3.69
N ASP A 184 6.33 15.41 -3.26
CA ASP A 184 5.76 16.56 -2.54
C ASP A 184 4.74 17.33 -3.40
N GLN A 185 5.06 17.53 -4.68
CA GLN A 185 4.14 18.17 -5.61
C GLN A 185 2.86 17.35 -5.82
N LEU A 186 2.97 16.02 -5.97
CA LEU A 186 1.83 15.12 -6.10
C LEU A 186 0.94 15.16 -4.86
N LEU A 187 1.53 15.08 -3.67
CA LEU A 187 0.80 15.14 -2.40
C LEU A 187 0.12 16.50 -2.22
N LYS A 188 0.83 17.59 -2.43
CA LYS A 188 0.29 18.96 -2.35
C LYS A 188 -0.86 19.19 -3.34
N SER A 189 -0.69 18.75 -4.59
CA SER A 189 -1.73 18.89 -5.62
C SER A 189 -2.99 18.06 -5.32
N SER A 190 -2.83 16.98 -4.53
CA SER A 190 -3.92 16.15 -4.03
C SER A 190 -4.51 16.66 -2.70
N GLY A 191 -4.06 17.83 -2.22
CA GLY A 191 -4.57 18.50 -1.03
C GLY A 191 -4.00 18.01 0.29
N PHE A 192 -2.86 17.30 0.28
CA PHE A 192 -2.13 16.91 1.48
C PHE A 192 -1.16 18.00 1.93
N ASN A 193 -0.98 18.11 3.24
CA ASN A 193 0.05 18.95 3.85
C ASN A 193 1.20 18.08 4.35
N VAL A 194 2.29 18.01 3.58
CA VAL A 194 3.49 17.24 3.94
C VAL A 194 4.25 17.96 5.05
N PHE A 195 4.58 17.25 6.13
CA PHE A 195 5.27 17.84 7.28
C PHE A 195 6.61 17.17 7.60
N ASP A 196 6.88 15.95 7.11
CA ASP A 196 8.15 15.28 7.37
C ASP A 196 8.51 14.22 6.31
N HIS A 197 9.81 13.87 6.26
CA HIS A 197 10.34 12.82 5.40
C HIS A 197 11.38 11.97 6.16
N ILE A 198 11.38 10.68 5.85
CA ILE A 198 12.48 9.78 6.22
C ILE A 198 13.02 9.15 4.95
N LEU A 199 14.34 9.30 4.76
CA LEU A 199 15.06 8.71 3.63
C LEU A 199 15.88 7.50 4.09
N GLY A 200 16.10 6.58 3.17
CA GLY A 200 16.94 5.42 3.41
C GLY A 200 17.30 4.69 2.13
N LYS A 201 17.95 3.55 2.31
CA LYS A 201 18.31 2.64 1.22
C LYS A 201 18.27 1.21 1.72
N ASP A 202 17.69 0.31 0.94
CA ASP A 202 17.57 -1.11 1.26
C ASP A 202 17.69 -1.98 0.02
N VAL A 203 17.96 -3.26 0.24
CA VAL A 203 17.98 -4.27 -0.81
C VAL A 203 16.56 -4.79 -1.05
N GLY A 204 16.07 -4.63 -2.28
CA GLY A 204 14.76 -5.15 -2.66
C GLY A 204 14.72 -6.68 -2.82
N LEU A 205 13.53 -7.24 -3.04
CA LEU A 205 13.31 -8.67 -3.31
C LEU A 205 14.13 -9.18 -4.52
N ASP A 206 14.43 -8.29 -5.47
CA ASP A 206 15.28 -8.55 -6.64
C ASP A 206 16.79 -8.54 -6.37
N GLY A 207 17.18 -8.32 -5.11
CA GLY A 207 18.57 -8.21 -4.68
C GLY A 207 19.26 -6.90 -5.05
N VAL A 208 18.52 -5.89 -5.51
CA VAL A 208 19.08 -4.59 -5.92
C VAL A 208 18.93 -3.56 -4.80
N MET A 209 20.03 -2.88 -4.45
CA MET A 209 20.02 -1.73 -3.55
C MET A 209 19.25 -0.57 -4.19
N SER A 210 18.32 0.01 -3.46
CA SER A 210 17.51 1.15 -3.93
C SER A 210 17.36 2.17 -2.83
N GLU A 211 17.46 3.45 -3.18
CA GLU A 211 17.11 4.55 -2.29
C GLU A 211 15.59 4.73 -2.26
N TRP A 212 15.08 5.17 -1.13
CA TRP A 212 13.65 5.37 -0.93
C TRP A 212 13.38 6.59 -0.04
N VAL A 213 12.15 7.05 -0.13
CA VAL A 213 11.58 8.11 0.71
C VAL A 213 10.25 7.65 1.29
N PHE A 214 10.05 7.94 2.57
CA PHE A 214 8.73 8.01 3.20
C PHE A 214 8.37 9.46 3.39
N ALA A 215 7.20 9.86 2.91
CA ALA A 215 6.60 11.16 3.21
C ALA A 215 5.47 10.97 4.23
N TYR A 216 5.34 11.93 5.15
CA TYR A 216 4.28 12.00 6.15
C TYR A 216 3.49 13.28 5.94
N ALA A 217 2.17 13.14 5.82
CA ALA A 217 1.31 14.25 5.48
C ALA A 217 -0.01 14.20 6.27
N LYS A 218 -0.65 15.35 6.40
CA LYS A 218 -2.02 15.50 6.94
C LYS A 218 -3.01 15.69 5.80
N ALA A 219 -4.22 15.11 5.98
CA ALA A 219 -5.34 15.26 5.05
C ALA A 219 -6.00 16.64 5.16
#